data_fd91b8bf1ae7daccd607f72b68c3a478
#
_entry.id   fd91b8bf1ae7daccd607f72b68c3a478
#
_cell.length_a   1.000
_cell.length_b   1.000
_cell.length_c   1.000
_cell.angle_alpha   90.00
_cell.angle_beta   90.00
_cell.angle_gamma   90.00
#
_symmetry.space_group_name_H-M   'P 1'
#
loop_
_entity.id
_entity.type
_entity.pdbx_description
1 polymer ?
#
loop_
_entity_poly.entity_id
_entity_poly.type
_entity_poly.pdbx_seq_one_letter_code
_entity_poly.pdbx_strand_id
1 'polypeptide(L)'
;MLFWGKSMTTDGKIDWHKDIFDVLRKQNISLIAHVPDAAHTSLIDLCEMRNDMDVVTLTTEEEGVGLLCGAWSGNRKGVLLMQSSGVGNCINALALPNICRIPFLTIVSMRGEWGEFIPWQVPMGQATPKVLEAMDVRVFRADYRQEVGVTVDAAANFSFNTRQSSAVLLSQKMIGAKQFKEG
;
A
#
# COMPACT_ATOMS: atom_id res chain seq x y z
N MET A 1 -8.12 -25.20 -5.69
CA MET A 1 -7.04 -24.43 -6.34
C MET A 1 -7.70 -23.22 -7.00
N LEU A 2 -7.76 -22.07 -6.31
CA LEU A 2 -8.39 -20.87 -6.85
C LEU A 2 -7.38 -20.21 -7.82
N PHE A 3 -7.63 -20.36 -9.12
CA PHE A 3 -6.91 -19.59 -10.13
C PHE A 3 -7.32 -18.12 -10.00
N TRP A 4 -6.42 -17.28 -9.54
CA TRP A 4 -6.53 -15.83 -9.72
C TRP A 4 -6.41 -15.55 -11.22
N GLY A 5 -7.52 -15.17 -11.84
CA GLY A 5 -7.47 -14.61 -13.20
C GLY A 5 -6.67 -13.30 -13.13
N LYS A 6 -5.55 -13.24 -13.84
CA LYS A 6 -4.74 -12.02 -13.91
C LYS A 6 -5.46 -10.99 -14.76
N SER A 7 -5.63 -9.78 -14.22
CA SER A 7 -6.13 -8.65 -14.97
C SER A 7 -5.10 -8.20 -16.02
N MET A 8 -5.55 -7.82 -17.20
CA MET A 8 -4.67 -7.38 -18.30
C MET A 8 -5.05 -5.97 -18.73
N THR A 9 -4.06 -5.14 -18.98
CA THR A 9 -4.23 -3.83 -19.60
C THR A 9 -4.54 -3.98 -21.10
N THR A 10 -4.97 -2.91 -21.76
CA THR A 10 -5.27 -2.90 -23.20
C THR A 10 -4.07 -3.22 -24.08
N ASP A 11 -2.85 -3.02 -23.58
CA ASP A 11 -1.58 -3.36 -24.24
C ASP A 11 -1.07 -4.78 -23.88
N GLY A 12 -1.89 -5.60 -23.23
CA GLY A 12 -1.58 -6.98 -22.89
C GLY A 12 -0.65 -7.17 -21.69
N LYS A 13 -0.38 -6.11 -20.93
CA LYS A 13 0.38 -6.22 -19.68
C LYS A 13 -0.51 -6.55 -18.51
N ILE A 14 0.06 -7.12 -17.45
CA ILE A 14 -0.66 -7.41 -16.19
C ILE A 14 -1.00 -6.07 -15.52
N ASP A 15 -2.28 -5.87 -15.25
CA ASP A 15 -2.82 -4.72 -14.53
C ASP A 15 -2.83 -5.01 -13.02
N TRP A 16 -1.68 -4.78 -12.39
CA TRP A 16 -1.52 -5.02 -10.97
C TRP A 16 -2.34 -4.06 -10.08
N HIS A 17 -2.74 -2.88 -10.57
CA HIS A 17 -3.64 -1.99 -9.84
C HIS A 17 -5.03 -2.62 -9.72
N LYS A 18 -5.52 -3.20 -10.81
CA LYS A 18 -6.79 -3.91 -10.80
C LYS A 18 -6.73 -5.17 -9.94
N ASP A 19 -5.60 -5.88 -9.92
CA ASP A 19 -5.42 -7.04 -9.04
C ASP A 19 -5.50 -6.61 -7.56
N ILE A 20 -4.89 -5.48 -7.16
CA ILE A 20 -5.04 -4.91 -5.82
C ILE A 20 -6.51 -4.55 -5.56
N PHE A 21 -7.14 -3.82 -6.46
CA PHE A 21 -8.54 -3.42 -6.32
C PHE A 21 -9.47 -4.62 -6.07
N ASP A 22 -9.30 -5.70 -6.84
CA ASP A 22 -10.09 -6.92 -6.68
C ASP A 22 -9.85 -7.58 -5.31
N VAL A 23 -8.62 -7.51 -4.78
CA VAL A 23 -8.31 -7.96 -3.40
C VAL A 23 -9.01 -7.08 -2.36
N LEU A 24 -8.94 -5.76 -2.48
CA LEU A 24 -9.58 -4.85 -1.54
C LEU A 24 -11.08 -5.14 -1.44
N ARG A 25 -11.74 -5.35 -2.56
CA ARG A 25 -13.15 -5.74 -2.60
C ARG A 25 -13.43 -7.10 -1.96
N LYS A 26 -12.64 -8.12 -2.30
CA LYS A 26 -12.73 -9.46 -1.73
C LYS A 26 -12.60 -9.46 -0.21
N GLN A 27 -11.72 -8.63 0.32
CA GLN A 27 -11.43 -8.50 1.75
C GLN A 27 -12.41 -7.56 2.48
N ASN A 28 -13.39 -6.96 1.77
CA ASN A 28 -14.31 -5.95 2.28
C ASN A 28 -13.58 -4.73 2.87
N ILE A 29 -12.50 -4.30 2.22
CA ILE A 29 -11.79 -3.08 2.55
C ILE A 29 -12.47 -1.95 1.78
N SER A 30 -13.10 -1.02 2.50
CA SER A 30 -13.92 0.04 1.92
C SER A 30 -13.44 1.46 2.24
N LEU A 31 -12.40 1.60 3.07
CA LEU A 31 -11.76 2.88 3.34
C LEU A 31 -10.35 2.88 2.76
N ILE A 32 -10.09 3.80 1.84
CA ILE A 32 -8.81 3.98 1.16
C ILE A 32 -8.26 5.33 1.59
N ALA A 33 -7.26 5.32 2.46
CA ALA A 33 -6.55 6.53 2.88
C ALA A 33 -5.27 6.68 2.05
N HIS A 34 -4.97 7.86 1.53
CA HIS A 34 -3.77 8.05 0.73
C HIS A 34 -3.22 9.47 0.79
N VAL A 35 -1.90 9.61 0.64
CA VAL A 35 -1.27 10.83 0.17
C VAL A 35 -1.05 10.68 -1.34
N PRO A 36 -1.30 11.73 -2.15
CA PRO A 36 -1.19 11.62 -3.61
C PRO A 36 0.17 11.09 -4.06
N ASP A 37 0.16 9.96 -4.76
CA ASP A 37 1.34 9.32 -5.35
C ASP A 37 1.04 8.75 -6.73
N ALA A 38 1.87 9.09 -7.71
CA ALA A 38 1.68 8.69 -9.10
C ALA A 38 1.63 7.17 -9.31
N ALA A 39 2.28 6.38 -8.43
CA ALA A 39 2.26 4.93 -8.55
C ALA A 39 0.90 4.33 -8.18
N HIS A 40 0.13 5.00 -7.33
CA HIS A 40 -1.18 4.53 -6.89
C HIS A 40 -2.36 5.15 -7.66
N THR A 41 -2.13 6.10 -8.57
CA THR A 41 -3.20 6.86 -9.24
C THR A 41 -4.27 5.94 -9.85
N SER A 42 -3.88 4.96 -10.67
CA SER A 42 -4.86 4.06 -11.30
C SER A 42 -5.65 3.21 -10.29
N LEU A 43 -5.06 2.85 -9.16
CA LEU A 43 -5.78 2.15 -8.09
C LEU A 43 -6.77 3.09 -7.39
N ILE A 44 -6.37 4.32 -7.12
CA ILE A 44 -7.21 5.36 -6.51
C ILE A 44 -8.42 5.63 -7.40
N ASP A 45 -8.19 5.85 -8.70
CA ASP A 45 -9.26 6.07 -9.69
C ASP A 45 -10.28 4.92 -9.71
N LEU A 46 -9.80 3.66 -9.65
CA LEU A 46 -10.69 2.49 -9.58
C LEU A 46 -11.54 2.48 -8.30
N CYS A 47 -10.98 2.92 -7.18
CA CYS A 47 -11.71 2.99 -5.91
C CYS A 47 -12.72 4.15 -5.90
N GLU A 48 -12.37 5.33 -6.45
CA GLU A 48 -13.24 6.50 -6.54
C GLU A 48 -14.48 6.28 -7.41
N MET A 49 -14.37 5.40 -8.42
CA MET A 49 -15.53 5.00 -9.23
C MET A 49 -16.59 4.18 -8.47
N ARG A 50 -16.35 3.88 -7.19
CA ARG A 50 -17.22 3.02 -6.38
C ARG A 50 -17.97 3.80 -5.32
N ASN A 51 -19.29 3.61 -5.27
CA ASN A 51 -20.13 4.19 -4.23
C ASN A 51 -20.03 3.46 -2.87
N ASP A 52 -19.42 2.28 -2.84
CA ASP A 52 -19.24 1.44 -1.66
C ASP A 52 -17.81 1.53 -1.07
N MET A 53 -16.99 2.44 -1.60
CA MET A 53 -15.65 2.76 -1.11
C MET A 53 -15.52 4.26 -0.84
N ASP A 54 -14.92 4.62 0.30
CA ASP A 54 -14.54 6.00 0.60
C ASP A 54 -13.04 6.17 0.36
N VAL A 55 -12.69 7.12 -0.48
CA VAL A 55 -11.31 7.51 -0.75
C VAL A 55 -11.03 8.83 -0.05
N VAL A 56 -10.05 8.83 0.84
CA VAL A 56 -9.69 9.98 1.69
C VAL A 56 -8.28 10.44 1.37
N THR A 57 -8.17 11.65 0.84
CA THR A 57 -6.87 12.32 0.65
C THR A 57 -6.41 12.91 1.97
N LEU A 58 -5.19 12.56 2.37
CA LEU A 58 -4.56 12.96 3.63
C LEU A 58 -3.61 14.14 3.42
N THR A 59 -3.36 14.90 4.48
CA THR A 59 -2.31 15.93 4.51
C THR A 59 -0.93 15.31 4.72
N THR A 60 -0.86 14.27 5.56
CA THR A 60 0.36 13.50 5.86
C THR A 60 -0.02 12.04 6.14
N GLU A 61 0.91 11.13 5.91
CA GLU A 61 0.66 9.69 6.02
C GLU A 61 0.33 9.24 7.46
N GLU A 62 0.83 9.91 8.48
CA GLU A 62 0.53 9.59 9.87
C GLU A 62 -0.95 9.75 10.23
N GLU A 63 -1.66 10.69 9.58
CA GLU A 63 -3.12 10.82 9.73
C GLU A 63 -3.83 9.52 9.34
N GLY A 64 -3.34 8.86 8.30
CA GLY A 64 -3.87 7.58 7.83
C GLY A 64 -3.79 6.48 8.87
N VAL A 65 -2.72 6.45 9.67
CA VAL A 65 -2.60 5.45 10.76
C VAL A 65 -3.73 5.66 11.78
N GLY A 66 -3.94 6.90 12.23
CA GLY A 66 -5.01 7.23 13.16
C GLY A 66 -6.40 6.97 12.58
N LEU A 67 -6.62 7.37 11.31
CA LEU A 67 -7.88 7.17 10.60
C LEU A 67 -8.24 5.67 10.50
N LEU A 68 -7.29 4.82 10.11
CA LEU A 68 -7.52 3.38 9.99
C LEU A 68 -7.81 2.73 11.37
N CYS A 69 -7.13 3.16 12.42
CA CYS A 69 -7.42 2.69 13.78
C CYS A 69 -8.83 3.07 14.23
N GLY A 70 -9.26 4.30 13.94
CA GLY A 70 -10.63 4.76 14.21
C GLY A 70 -11.67 3.99 13.38
N ALA A 71 -11.43 3.78 12.10
CA ALA A 71 -12.30 3.03 11.22
C ALA A 71 -12.50 1.58 11.69
N TRP A 72 -11.43 0.92 12.11
CA TRP A 72 -11.51 -0.43 12.69
C TRP A 72 -12.36 -0.48 13.95
N SER A 73 -12.24 0.52 14.83
CA SER A 73 -13.07 0.65 16.03
C SER A 73 -14.56 0.83 15.68
N GLY A 74 -14.85 1.42 14.51
CA GLY A 74 -16.17 1.50 13.90
C GLY A 74 -16.55 0.28 13.04
N ASN A 75 -15.84 -0.85 13.18
CA ASN A 75 -16.07 -2.10 12.43
C ASN A 75 -15.88 -1.94 10.90
N ARG A 76 -14.97 -1.09 10.48
CA ARG A 76 -14.66 -0.83 9.08
C ARG A 76 -13.19 -1.13 8.77
N LYS A 77 -12.95 -1.87 7.70
CA LYS A 77 -11.61 -2.16 7.21
C LYS A 77 -11.12 -1.06 6.27
N GLY A 78 -9.86 -0.68 6.46
CA GLY A 78 -9.19 0.29 5.59
C GLY A 78 -7.79 -0.15 5.17
N VAL A 79 -7.24 0.57 4.20
CA VAL A 79 -5.85 0.47 3.72
C VAL A 79 -5.24 1.86 3.57
N LEU A 80 -3.96 2.00 3.94
CA LEU A 80 -3.19 3.21 3.68
C LEU A 80 -2.29 2.98 2.46
N LEU A 81 -2.45 3.85 1.47
CA LEU A 81 -1.58 3.89 0.28
C LEU A 81 -0.59 5.04 0.45
N MET A 82 0.70 4.75 0.36
CA MET A 82 1.75 5.76 0.52
C MET A 82 3.01 5.42 -0.27
N GLN A 83 3.88 6.40 -0.44
CA GLN A 83 5.21 6.20 -0.97
C GLN A 83 6.18 5.83 0.17
N SER A 84 7.33 5.22 -0.14
CA SER A 84 8.36 4.88 0.86
C SER A 84 8.84 6.07 1.70
N SER A 85 8.84 7.29 1.13
CA SER A 85 9.13 8.51 1.90
C SER A 85 8.11 8.77 3.01
N GLY A 86 6.83 8.45 2.76
CA GLY A 86 5.75 8.60 3.72
C GLY A 86 5.85 7.66 4.93
N VAL A 87 6.52 6.51 4.78
CA VAL A 87 6.81 5.62 5.92
C VAL A 87 7.59 6.35 7.01
N GLY A 88 8.50 7.26 6.63
CA GLY A 88 9.23 8.08 7.59
C GLY A 88 8.34 8.94 8.48
N ASN A 89 7.22 9.43 7.94
CA ASN A 89 6.25 10.24 8.69
C ASN A 89 5.43 9.42 9.68
N CYS A 90 5.33 8.10 9.46
CA CYS A 90 4.48 7.21 10.25
C CYS A 90 5.18 6.55 11.43
N ILE A 91 6.51 6.63 11.57
CA ILE A 91 7.30 5.78 12.49
C ILE A 91 6.70 5.76 13.90
N ASN A 92 6.52 6.92 14.51
CA ASN A 92 5.95 6.99 15.86
C ASN A 92 4.48 6.55 15.89
N ALA A 93 3.69 6.91 14.89
CA ALA A 93 2.26 6.60 14.84
C ALA A 93 1.99 5.09 14.71
N LEU A 94 2.90 4.32 14.10
CA LEU A 94 2.79 2.86 13.97
C LEU A 94 2.79 2.11 15.31
N ALA A 95 3.19 2.76 16.41
CA ALA A 95 3.04 2.20 17.75
C ALA A 95 1.56 2.03 18.14
N LEU A 96 0.66 2.88 17.64
CA LEU A 96 -0.76 2.85 17.98
C LEU A 96 -1.46 1.53 17.61
N PRO A 97 -1.46 1.09 16.35
CA PRO A 97 -2.09 -0.17 15.98
C PRO A 97 -1.47 -1.37 16.72
N ASN A 98 -0.16 -1.37 16.95
CA ASN A 98 0.52 -2.47 17.64
C ASN A 98 0.10 -2.59 19.11
N ILE A 99 0.13 -1.50 19.87
CA ILE A 99 -0.24 -1.48 21.29
C ILE A 99 -1.72 -1.82 21.46
N CYS A 100 -2.57 -1.28 20.59
CA CYS A 100 -4.02 -1.49 20.66
C CYS A 100 -4.49 -2.80 20.01
N ARG A 101 -3.59 -3.57 19.39
CA ARG A 101 -3.89 -4.79 18.61
C ARG A 101 -4.97 -4.54 17.54
N ILE A 102 -4.82 -3.43 16.85
CA ILE A 102 -5.68 -3.03 15.74
C ILE A 102 -5.00 -3.51 14.45
N PRO A 103 -5.70 -4.25 13.56
CA PRO A 103 -5.13 -4.61 12.27
C PRO A 103 -4.84 -3.35 11.46
N PHE A 104 -3.64 -3.30 10.90
CA PHE A 104 -3.23 -2.21 10.02
C PHE A 104 -2.64 -2.77 8.74
N LEU A 105 -3.13 -2.31 7.61
CA LEU A 105 -2.63 -2.68 6.28
C LEU A 105 -2.16 -1.43 5.55
N THR A 106 -0.95 -1.47 5.02
CA THR A 106 -0.46 -0.44 4.11
C THR A 106 0.13 -1.05 2.84
N ILE A 107 -0.01 -0.33 1.73
CA ILE A 107 0.63 -0.66 0.45
C ILE A 107 1.56 0.49 0.10
N VAL A 108 2.83 0.19 -0.02
CA VAL A 108 3.92 1.17 -0.16
C VAL A 108 4.54 1.06 -1.54
N SER A 109 4.47 2.14 -2.32
CA SER A 109 5.23 2.27 -3.56
C SER A 109 6.68 2.62 -3.23
N MET A 110 7.62 1.76 -3.63
CA MET A 110 9.02 1.95 -3.29
C MET A 110 9.72 2.95 -4.21
N ARG A 111 10.52 3.82 -3.61
CA ARG A 111 11.48 4.72 -4.24
C ARG A 111 12.87 4.46 -3.66
N GLY A 112 13.91 4.99 -4.30
CA GLY A 112 15.27 4.90 -3.79
C GLY A 112 15.95 3.53 -3.94
N GLU A 113 15.38 2.62 -4.73
CA GLU A 113 15.90 1.25 -4.91
C GLU A 113 16.48 0.98 -6.31
N TRP A 114 15.79 1.43 -7.37
CA TRP A 114 16.07 1.05 -8.73
C TRP A 114 15.93 2.22 -9.69
N GLY A 115 17.04 2.64 -10.31
CA GLY A 115 17.03 3.73 -11.27
C GLY A 115 16.54 5.06 -10.68
N GLU A 116 16.70 5.25 -9.37
CA GLU A 116 16.31 6.48 -8.71
C GLU A 116 17.26 7.62 -9.06
N PHE A 117 16.71 8.68 -9.61
CA PHE A 117 17.48 9.86 -9.98
C PHE A 117 17.37 11.01 -8.98
N ILE A 118 16.48 10.90 -7.98
CA ILE A 118 16.30 11.87 -6.90
C ILE A 118 17.08 11.41 -5.66
N PRO A 119 18.28 11.96 -5.38
CA PRO A 119 19.16 11.41 -4.33
C PRO A 119 18.53 11.35 -2.94
N TRP A 120 17.70 12.33 -2.59
CA TRP A 120 17.07 12.39 -1.27
C TRP A 120 16.01 11.30 -1.02
N GLN A 121 15.52 10.60 -2.07
CA GLN A 121 14.64 9.44 -1.92
C GLN A 121 15.39 8.17 -1.48
N VAL A 122 16.69 8.10 -1.73
CA VAL A 122 17.48 6.88 -1.55
C VAL A 122 17.57 6.47 -0.08
N PRO A 123 17.89 7.35 0.89
CA PRO A 123 18.05 6.94 2.29
C PRO A 123 16.78 6.30 2.85
N MET A 124 15.62 6.95 2.66
CA MET A 124 14.36 6.43 3.19
C MET A 124 13.90 5.18 2.42
N GLY A 125 14.08 5.14 1.10
CA GLY A 125 13.76 3.96 0.30
C GLY A 125 14.47 2.71 0.81
N GLN A 126 15.77 2.81 1.12
CA GLN A 126 16.56 1.70 1.65
C GLN A 126 16.28 1.39 3.13
N ALA A 127 15.87 2.40 3.90
CA ALA A 127 15.53 2.21 5.31
C ALA A 127 14.13 1.61 5.51
N THR A 128 13.22 1.80 4.58
CA THR A 128 11.79 1.46 4.71
C THR A 128 11.53 0.05 5.25
N PRO A 129 12.11 -1.05 4.72
CA PRO A 129 11.84 -2.38 5.26
C PRO A 129 12.27 -2.50 6.73
N LYS A 130 13.46 -2.01 7.06
CA LYS A 130 14.03 -2.08 8.40
C LYS A 130 13.24 -1.26 9.42
N VAL A 131 12.76 -0.08 9.01
CA VAL A 131 11.96 0.79 9.86
C VAL A 131 10.61 0.15 10.16
N LEU A 132 9.94 -0.41 9.16
CA LEU A 132 8.67 -1.12 9.34
C LEU A 132 8.85 -2.33 10.26
N GLU A 133 9.87 -3.14 10.04
CA GLU A 133 10.20 -4.30 10.89
C GLU A 133 10.52 -3.89 12.33
N ALA A 134 11.27 -2.79 12.54
CA ALA A 134 11.57 -2.27 13.87
C ALA A 134 10.31 -1.78 14.62
N MET A 135 9.23 -1.45 13.90
CA MET A 135 7.94 -1.08 14.43
C MET A 135 6.94 -2.25 14.47
N ASP A 136 7.44 -3.50 14.45
CA ASP A 136 6.63 -4.73 14.47
C ASP A 136 5.60 -4.81 13.32
N VAL A 137 5.88 -4.17 12.18
CA VAL A 137 5.06 -4.29 10.97
C VAL A 137 5.59 -5.44 10.13
N ARG A 138 4.75 -6.43 9.84
CA ARG A 138 5.12 -7.56 8.97
C ARG A 138 5.26 -7.08 7.53
N VAL A 139 6.46 -7.21 6.98
CA VAL A 139 6.76 -6.80 5.60
C VAL A 139 6.53 -7.95 4.64
N PHE A 140 5.73 -7.68 3.60
CA PHE A 140 5.56 -8.49 2.39
C PHE A 140 6.13 -7.70 1.21
N ARG A 141 6.71 -8.37 0.24
CA ARG A 141 7.31 -7.69 -0.91
C ARG A 141 6.80 -8.28 -2.21
N ALA A 142 6.48 -7.42 -3.18
CA ALA A 142 6.14 -7.77 -4.54
C ALA A 142 7.18 -7.17 -5.51
N ASP A 143 7.99 -8.04 -6.13
CA ASP A 143 9.02 -7.64 -7.10
C ASP A 143 8.57 -7.79 -8.54
N TYR A 144 7.46 -8.50 -8.78
CA TYR A 144 6.89 -8.75 -10.10
C TYR A 144 5.38 -8.47 -10.12
N ARG A 145 4.89 -7.95 -11.24
CA ARG A 145 3.47 -7.60 -11.41
C ARG A 145 2.51 -8.77 -11.15
N GLN A 146 2.92 -9.97 -11.54
CA GLN A 146 2.09 -11.18 -11.42
C GLN A 146 1.89 -11.68 -9.99
N GLU A 147 2.65 -11.19 -9.04
CA GLU A 147 2.55 -11.60 -7.63
C GLU A 147 1.86 -10.57 -6.73
N VAL A 148 1.58 -9.36 -7.28
CA VAL A 148 1.03 -8.25 -6.47
C VAL A 148 -0.28 -8.65 -5.81
N GLY A 149 -1.25 -9.16 -6.58
CA GLY A 149 -2.56 -9.52 -6.04
C GLY A 149 -2.48 -10.56 -4.91
N VAL A 150 -1.71 -11.65 -5.12
CA VAL A 150 -1.56 -12.71 -4.11
C VAL A 150 -0.80 -12.22 -2.87
N THR A 151 0.17 -11.32 -3.04
CA THR A 151 0.93 -10.73 -1.94
C THR A 151 0.05 -9.80 -1.10
N VAL A 152 -0.75 -8.94 -1.74
CA VAL A 152 -1.71 -8.07 -1.04
C VAL A 152 -2.78 -8.89 -0.32
N ASP A 153 -3.31 -9.94 -0.93
CA ASP A 153 -4.28 -10.82 -0.28
C ASP A 153 -3.69 -11.52 0.95
N ALA A 154 -2.45 -11.99 0.86
CA ALA A 154 -1.75 -12.61 1.99
C ALA A 154 -1.53 -11.61 3.13
N ALA A 155 -1.09 -10.38 2.83
CA ALA A 155 -0.89 -9.33 3.82
C ALA A 155 -2.21 -8.90 4.48
N ALA A 156 -3.28 -8.73 3.70
CA ALA A 156 -4.60 -8.41 4.22
C ALA A 156 -5.14 -9.52 5.15
N ASN A 157 -5.04 -10.78 4.72
CA ASN A 157 -5.43 -11.93 5.56
C ASN A 157 -4.61 -11.97 6.85
N PHE A 158 -3.30 -11.73 6.78
CA PHE A 158 -2.46 -11.66 7.97
C PHE A 158 -2.96 -10.56 8.91
N SER A 159 -3.09 -9.32 8.44
CA SER A 159 -3.49 -8.20 9.29
C SER A 159 -4.84 -8.41 9.96
N PHE A 160 -5.87 -8.69 9.17
CA PHE A 160 -7.24 -8.71 9.68
C PHE A 160 -7.57 -9.96 10.52
N ASN A 161 -6.92 -11.10 10.26
CA ASN A 161 -7.16 -12.31 11.03
C ASN A 161 -6.29 -12.41 12.30
N THR A 162 -5.09 -11.81 12.29
CA THR A 162 -4.18 -11.86 13.45
C THR A 162 -4.21 -10.60 14.31
N ARG A 163 -4.88 -9.53 13.85
CA ARG A 163 -4.89 -8.19 14.49
C ARG A 163 -3.47 -7.64 14.65
N GLN A 164 -2.70 -7.69 13.57
CA GLN A 164 -1.34 -7.18 13.51
C GLN A 164 -1.18 -6.23 12.33
N SER A 165 -0.08 -5.50 12.33
CA SER A 165 0.27 -4.58 11.26
C SER A 165 1.00 -5.29 10.12
N SER A 166 0.65 -4.99 8.87
CA SER A 166 1.41 -5.43 7.71
C SER A 166 1.59 -4.35 6.66
N ALA A 167 2.67 -4.45 5.91
CA ALA A 167 2.99 -3.60 4.79
C ALA A 167 3.32 -4.44 3.56
N VAL A 168 2.79 -4.06 2.40
CA VAL A 168 3.20 -4.61 1.10
C VAL A 168 4.08 -3.60 0.41
N LEU A 169 5.34 -3.95 0.14
CA LEU A 169 6.28 -3.12 -0.59
C LEU A 169 6.21 -3.48 -2.08
N LEU A 170 5.77 -2.55 -2.89
CA LEU A 170 5.77 -2.65 -4.35
C LEU A 170 7.12 -2.16 -4.87
N SER A 171 7.96 -3.03 -5.42
CA SER A 171 9.34 -2.67 -5.78
C SER A 171 9.39 -1.59 -6.87
N GLN A 172 10.35 -0.68 -6.77
CA GLN A 172 10.55 0.36 -7.78
C GLN A 172 10.89 -0.24 -9.14
N LYS A 173 11.57 -1.39 -9.20
CA LYS A 173 11.85 -2.11 -10.44
C LYS A 173 10.56 -2.55 -11.15
N MET A 174 9.56 -2.99 -10.41
CA MET A 174 8.26 -3.40 -10.95
C MET A 174 7.42 -2.20 -11.42
N ILE A 175 7.38 -1.13 -10.60
CA ILE A 175 6.62 0.09 -10.89
C ILE A 175 7.24 0.82 -12.09
N GLY A 176 8.57 0.88 -12.14
CA GLY A 176 9.37 1.65 -13.08
C GLY A 176 9.92 2.94 -12.46
N ALA A 177 11.12 3.34 -12.89
CA ALA A 177 11.69 4.61 -12.53
C ALA A 177 10.96 5.76 -13.25
N LYS A 178 10.73 6.89 -12.57
CA LYS A 178 10.22 8.10 -13.22
C LYS A 178 11.22 8.55 -14.29
N GLN A 179 10.73 8.84 -15.49
CA GLN A 179 11.52 9.50 -16.52
C GLN A 179 11.00 10.93 -16.66
N PHE A 180 11.91 11.90 -16.63
CA PHE A 180 11.56 13.24 -17.06
C PHE A 180 11.40 13.20 -18.58
N LYS A 181 10.23 13.59 -19.09
CA LYS A 181 10.12 14.01 -20.48
C LYS A 181 10.71 15.40 -20.51
N GLU A 182 11.84 15.57 -21.19
CA GLU A 182 12.29 16.89 -21.61
C GLU A 182 11.16 17.50 -22.45
N GLY A 183 10.62 18.64 -21.97
CA GLY A 183 9.57 19.41 -22.64
C GLY A 183 10.14 20.20 -23.80
#